data_7505f38c421fc2bb44f31bc27193c0ea
#
_entry.id   7505f38c421fc2bb44f31bc27193c0ea
#
_cell.length_a   1.000
_cell.length_b   1.000
_cell.length_c   1.000
_cell.angle_alpha   90.00
_cell.angle_beta   90.00
_cell.angle_gamma   90.00
#
_symmetry.space_group_name_H-M   'P 1'
#
loop_
_entity.id
_entity.type
_entity.pdbx_description
1 polymer ?
#
loop_
_entity_poly.entity_id
_entity_poly.type
_entity_poly.pdbx_seq_one_letter_code
_entity_poly.pdbx_strand_id
1 'polypeptide(L)'
;MGNIAFAQKNQTAAGWVKSKKWANGIKLKLHPSVNAAEFNKQYQANKAVWDKAFLFIKENDLDTISVGKHIIDGDNAYAIITEAPSKELDKASWESHQNYIDLQYVIRGKEQIAVAPISTATVTKLYDANKDVANYTAVGTFYTAEPGTFFLFFPEDVHRPNIKVDGFDVVKKMVIKIKVAK
;
A
#
# COMPACT_ATOMS: atom_id res chain seq x y z
N MET A 1 -2.46 -49.60 12.57
CA MET A 1 -1.80 -48.55 11.76
C MET A 1 -2.42 -47.22 12.20
N GLY A 2 -1.69 -46.44 13.00
CA GLY A 2 -2.20 -45.18 13.56
C GLY A 2 -2.01 -44.05 12.57
N ASN A 3 -3.10 -43.41 12.18
CA ASN A 3 -3.07 -42.15 11.42
C ASN A 3 -2.58 -41.03 12.35
N ILE A 4 -1.37 -40.58 12.19
CA ILE A 4 -0.85 -39.39 12.83
C ILE A 4 -1.37 -38.20 11.97
N ALA A 5 -2.49 -37.63 12.38
CA ALA A 5 -2.97 -36.35 11.85
C ALA A 5 -2.02 -35.27 12.35
N PHE A 6 -1.15 -34.77 11.49
CA PHE A 6 -0.38 -33.55 11.76
C PHE A 6 -1.37 -32.38 11.83
N ALA A 7 -1.68 -31.91 13.03
CA ALA A 7 -2.39 -30.68 13.26
C ALA A 7 -1.52 -29.54 12.68
N GLN A 8 -1.93 -29.03 11.52
CA GLN A 8 -1.32 -27.85 10.91
C GLN A 8 -1.57 -26.69 11.88
N LYS A 9 -0.55 -26.22 12.60
CA LYS A 9 -0.65 -25.03 13.46
C LYS A 9 -1.07 -23.89 12.57
N ASN A 10 -2.32 -23.41 12.72
CA ASN A 10 -2.82 -22.23 12.03
C ASN A 10 -1.89 -21.07 12.38
N GLN A 11 -1.08 -20.65 11.43
CA GLN A 11 -0.18 -19.50 11.57
C GLN A 11 -1.04 -18.24 11.72
N THR A 12 -0.79 -17.44 12.76
CA THR A 12 -1.46 -16.14 12.90
C THR A 12 -1.08 -15.21 11.74
N ALA A 13 -1.94 -14.26 11.40
CA ALA A 13 -1.66 -13.27 10.34
C ALA A 13 -0.36 -12.51 10.61
N ALA A 14 -0.11 -12.11 11.86
CA ALA A 14 1.15 -11.47 12.25
C ALA A 14 2.36 -12.40 12.08
N GLY A 15 2.22 -13.67 12.43
CA GLY A 15 3.24 -14.68 12.20
C GLY A 15 3.51 -14.92 10.71
N TRP A 16 2.47 -14.90 9.88
CA TRP A 16 2.60 -15.00 8.43
C TRP A 16 3.34 -13.78 7.85
N VAL A 17 2.96 -12.57 8.23
CA VAL A 17 3.68 -11.35 7.81
C VAL A 17 5.14 -11.42 8.21
N LYS A 18 5.44 -11.82 9.46
CA LYS A 18 6.81 -11.95 9.97
C LYS A 18 7.62 -13.02 9.22
N SER A 19 6.97 -14.06 8.70
CA SER A 19 7.66 -15.12 7.93
C SER A 19 8.23 -14.65 6.59
N LYS A 20 7.72 -13.51 6.07
CA LYS A 20 8.09 -12.95 4.76
C LYS A 20 7.93 -13.90 3.57
N LYS A 21 7.18 -14.98 3.70
CA LYS A 21 6.92 -15.92 2.58
C LYS A 21 6.18 -15.25 1.42
N TRP A 22 5.44 -14.19 1.69
CA TRP A 22 4.77 -13.35 0.70
C TRP A 22 5.72 -12.46 -0.10
N ALA A 23 6.92 -12.19 0.42
CA ALA A 23 7.79 -11.13 -0.09
C ALA A 23 8.47 -11.45 -1.43
N ASN A 24 8.46 -12.71 -1.87
CA ASN A 24 9.06 -13.13 -3.15
C ASN A 24 10.51 -12.65 -3.38
N GLY A 25 11.24 -12.39 -2.28
CA GLY A 25 12.63 -11.95 -2.30
C GLY A 25 12.83 -10.44 -2.36
N ILE A 26 11.78 -9.60 -2.26
CA ILE A 26 11.96 -8.14 -2.08
C ILE A 26 12.60 -7.85 -0.72
N LYS A 27 13.47 -6.83 -0.70
CA LYS A 27 14.19 -6.41 0.52
C LYS A 27 13.40 -5.40 1.36
N LEU A 28 12.33 -4.82 0.79
CA LEU A 28 11.51 -3.83 1.47
C LEU A 28 10.82 -4.40 2.71
N LYS A 29 10.65 -3.56 3.70
CA LYS A 29 9.93 -3.90 4.93
C LYS A 29 8.48 -3.42 4.83
N LEU A 30 7.55 -4.22 5.32
CA LEU A 30 6.17 -3.77 5.53
C LEU A 30 6.13 -2.86 6.74
N HIS A 31 5.45 -1.71 6.63
CA HIS A 31 5.29 -0.80 7.77
C HIS A 31 4.42 -1.43 8.87
N PRO A 32 4.78 -1.29 10.16
CA PRO A 32 4.05 -1.94 11.27
C PRO A 32 2.59 -1.52 11.43
N SER A 33 2.18 -0.36 10.89
CA SER A 33 0.79 0.10 10.93
C SER A 33 -0.15 -0.68 10.01
N VAL A 34 0.38 -1.49 9.09
CA VAL A 34 -0.44 -2.23 8.13
C VAL A 34 -1.24 -3.34 8.82
N ASN A 35 -2.53 -3.44 8.49
CA ASN A 35 -3.39 -4.50 8.98
C ASN A 35 -2.94 -5.87 8.44
N ALA A 36 -2.23 -6.62 9.28
CA ALA A 36 -1.67 -7.92 8.91
C ALA A 36 -2.75 -8.97 8.56
N ALA A 37 -3.93 -8.88 9.19
CA ALA A 37 -5.02 -9.82 8.94
C ALA A 37 -5.62 -9.57 7.54
N GLU A 38 -5.89 -8.31 7.19
CA GLU A 38 -6.41 -7.97 5.87
C GLU A 38 -5.36 -8.21 4.78
N PHE A 39 -4.08 -7.91 5.03
CA PHE A 39 -3.02 -8.25 4.07
C PHE A 39 -2.97 -9.76 3.80
N ASN A 40 -2.97 -10.58 4.84
CA ASN A 40 -2.96 -12.04 4.64
C ASN A 40 -4.20 -12.51 3.87
N LYS A 41 -5.39 -12.03 4.23
CA LYS A 41 -6.66 -12.36 3.55
C LYS A 41 -6.60 -12.02 2.06
N GLN A 42 -6.24 -10.79 1.70
CA GLN A 42 -6.17 -10.32 0.32
C GLN A 42 -5.10 -11.05 -0.49
N TYR A 43 -3.92 -11.28 0.11
CA TYR A 43 -2.86 -12.04 -0.52
C TYR A 43 -3.27 -13.48 -0.82
N GLN A 44 -3.89 -14.20 0.14
CA GLN A 44 -4.33 -15.57 -0.07
C GLN A 44 -5.45 -15.68 -1.12
N ALA A 45 -6.35 -14.70 -1.14
CA ALA A 45 -7.46 -14.67 -2.08
C ALA A 45 -7.00 -14.43 -3.53
N ASN A 46 -5.90 -13.69 -3.74
CA ASN A 46 -5.40 -13.37 -5.08
C ASN A 46 -3.87 -13.40 -5.19
N LYS A 47 -3.28 -14.48 -4.69
CA LYS A 47 -1.83 -14.68 -4.59
C LYS A 47 -1.09 -14.35 -5.89
N ALA A 48 -1.63 -14.77 -7.04
CA ALA A 48 -0.95 -14.59 -8.33
C ALA A 48 -0.74 -13.11 -8.69
N VAL A 49 -1.70 -12.23 -8.39
CA VAL A 49 -1.60 -10.78 -8.65
C VAL A 49 -0.59 -10.14 -7.70
N TRP A 50 -0.63 -10.52 -6.41
CA TRP A 50 0.33 -10.04 -5.42
C TRP A 50 1.76 -10.45 -5.76
N ASP A 51 1.96 -11.70 -6.19
CA ASP A 51 3.28 -12.20 -6.60
C ASP A 51 3.84 -11.40 -7.78
N LYS A 52 3.00 -11.06 -8.78
CA LYS A 52 3.40 -10.20 -9.90
C LYS A 52 3.76 -8.79 -9.44
N ALA A 53 3.00 -8.21 -8.49
CA ALA A 53 3.30 -6.90 -7.92
C ALA A 53 4.66 -6.90 -7.19
N PHE A 54 4.95 -7.92 -6.38
CA PHE A 54 6.24 -8.04 -5.71
C PHE A 54 7.39 -8.36 -6.69
N LEU A 55 7.11 -9.14 -7.72
CA LEU A 55 8.10 -9.42 -8.77
C LEU A 55 8.46 -8.14 -9.53
N PHE A 56 7.48 -7.28 -9.85
CA PHE A 56 7.72 -5.97 -10.45
C PHE A 56 8.68 -5.12 -9.60
N ILE A 57 8.47 -5.07 -8.28
CA ILE A 57 9.39 -4.35 -7.36
C ILE A 57 10.79 -4.94 -7.40
N LYS A 58 10.91 -6.26 -7.49
CA LYS A 58 12.18 -6.98 -7.44
C LYS A 58 13.00 -6.83 -8.72
N GLU A 59 12.34 -6.82 -9.88
CA GLU A 59 12.99 -6.91 -11.19
C GLU A 59 13.32 -5.53 -11.79
N ASN A 60 12.70 -4.46 -11.26
CA ASN A 60 12.97 -3.11 -11.75
C ASN A 60 13.95 -2.37 -10.84
N ASP A 61 14.85 -1.63 -11.45
CA ASP A 61 15.62 -0.63 -10.73
C ASP A 61 14.74 0.60 -10.48
N LEU A 62 14.24 0.71 -9.25
CA LEU A 62 13.28 1.75 -8.87
C LEU A 62 13.91 3.16 -8.90
N ASP A 63 15.23 3.29 -8.72
CA ASP A 63 15.90 4.59 -8.78
C ASP A 63 15.86 5.18 -10.18
N THR A 64 15.98 4.33 -11.21
CA THR A 64 16.02 4.72 -12.61
C THR A 64 14.70 4.56 -13.36
N ILE A 65 13.71 3.85 -12.77
CA ILE A 65 12.41 3.63 -13.40
C ILE A 65 11.75 4.96 -13.82
N SER A 66 11.19 4.99 -15.03
CA SER A 66 10.55 6.19 -15.58
C SER A 66 9.25 6.56 -14.83
N VAL A 67 9.00 7.87 -14.72
CA VAL A 67 7.71 8.40 -14.27
C VAL A 67 6.61 7.98 -15.23
N GLY A 68 5.43 7.64 -14.70
CA GLY A 68 4.27 7.22 -15.48
C GLY A 68 3.59 5.96 -14.97
N LYS A 69 2.65 5.45 -15.76
CA LYS A 69 1.92 4.21 -15.47
C LYS A 69 2.65 3.01 -16.10
N HIS A 70 2.86 1.98 -15.31
CA HIS A 70 3.47 0.70 -15.71
C HIS A 70 2.46 -0.42 -15.45
N ILE A 71 2.09 -1.13 -16.51
CA ILE A 71 1.15 -2.26 -16.41
C ILE A 71 1.90 -3.48 -15.87
N ILE A 72 1.35 -4.10 -14.83
CA ILE A 72 1.88 -5.32 -14.20
C ILE A 72 1.03 -6.54 -14.58
N ASP A 73 -0.29 -6.44 -14.45
CA ASP A 73 -1.24 -7.51 -14.74
C ASP A 73 -2.57 -6.93 -15.24
N GLY A 74 -2.54 -6.23 -16.38
CA GLY A 74 -3.72 -5.54 -16.92
C GLY A 74 -4.34 -4.60 -15.89
N ASP A 75 -5.66 -4.76 -15.68
CA ASP A 75 -6.41 -4.01 -14.67
C ASP A 75 -6.34 -4.63 -13.26
N ASN A 76 -5.69 -5.79 -13.10
CA ASN A 76 -5.56 -6.41 -11.78
C ASN A 76 -4.44 -5.78 -10.97
N ALA A 77 -3.35 -5.34 -11.63
CA ALA A 77 -2.27 -4.61 -10.98
C ALA A 77 -1.54 -3.69 -11.96
N TYR A 78 -1.24 -2.47 -11.52
CA TYR A 78 -0.39 -1.52 -12.23
C TYR A 78 0.33 -0.60 -11.25
N ALA A 79 1.52 -0.14 -11.61
CA ALA A 79 2.27 0.84 -10.83
C ALA A 79 2.12 2.23 -11.42
N ILE A 80 2.09 3.24 -10.57
CA ILE A 80 2.20 4.65 -10.91
C ILE A 80 3.47 5.17 -10.24
N ILE A 81 4.43 5.58 -11.06
CA ILE A 81 5.66 6.22 -10.58
C ILE A 81 5.50 7.73 -10.74
N THR A 82 5.73 8.44 -9.67
CA THR A 82 5.72 9.91 -9.67
C THR A 82 7.03 10.46 -9.11
N GLU A 83 7.43 11.62 -9.60
CA GLU A 83 8.49 12.44 -9.01
C GLU A 83 7.99 13.88 -9.02
N ALA A 84 7.56 14.37 -7.87
CA ALA A 84 6.83 15.63 -7.79
C ALA A 84 7.02 16.30 -6.41
N PRO A 85 6.76 17.60 -6.31
CA PRO A 85 6.73 18.29 -5.04
C PRO A 85 5.68 17.71 -4.10
N SER A 86 6.04 17.57 -2.83
CA SER A 86 5.10 17.28 -1.75
C SER A 86 4.18 18.47 -1.46
N LYS A 87 3.09 18.23 -0.77
CA LYS A 87 2.07 19.25 -0.46
C LYS A 87 2.21 19.71 0.98
N GLU A 88 1.93 20.98 1.22
CA GLU A 88 1.70 21.46 2.57
C GLU A 88 0.51 20.71 3.18
N LEU A 89 0.51 20.58 4.51
CA LEU A 89 -0.49 19.78 5.22
C LEU A 89 -1.92 20.15 4.85
N ASP A 90 -2.24 21.45 4.77
CA ASP A 90 -3.58 21.95 4.44
C ASP A 90 -4.02 21.67 2.99
N LYS A 91 -3.08 21.32 2.11
CA LYS A 91 -3.33 21.00 0.68
C LYS A 91 -3.38 19.49 0.40
N ALA A 92 -2.93 18.66 1.31
CA ALA A 92 -3.06 17.22 1.18
C ALA A 92 -4.49 16.78 1.55
N SER A 93 -5.04 15.80 0.85
CA SER A 93 -6.42 15.33 1.06
C SER A 93 -6.42 13.93 1.66
N TRP A 94 -7.38 13.67 2.53
CA TRP A 94 -7.73 12.33 2.96
C TRP A 94 -8.51 11.62 1.86
N GLU A 95 -8.14 10.37 1.56
CA GLU A 95 -8.75 9.57 0.51
C GLU A 95 -8.84 8.09 0.88
N SER A 96 -9.79 7.39 0.26
CA SER A 96 -9.85 5.93 0.23
C SER A 96 -10.25 5.43 -1.14
N HIS A 97 -10.00 4.14 -1.39
CA HIS A 97 -10.31 3.46 -2.63
C HIS A 97 -11.21 2.25 -2.35
N GLN A 98 -12.09 1.88 -3.29
CA GLN A 98 -12.97 0.73 -3.12
C GLN A 98 -12.54 -0.48 -3.95
N ASN A 99 -11.94 -0.25 -5.11
CA ASN A 99 -11.58 -1.30 -6.06
C ASN A 99 -10.12 -1.73 -5.99
N TYR A 100 -9.25 -0.87 -5.44
CA TYR A 100 -7.82 -1.12 -5.36
C TYR A 100 -7.27 -0.92 -3.95
N ILE A 101 -6.29 -1.75 -3.62
CA ILE A 101 -5.39 -1.60 -2.49
C ILE A 101 -4.18 -0.83 -2.99
N ASP A 102 -3.75 0.19 -2.24
CA ASP A 102 -2.54 0.94 -2.54
C ASP A 102 -1.34 0.32 -1.83
N LEU A 103 -0.35 -0.14 -2.59
CA LEU A 103 1.00 -0.37 -2.08
C LEU A 103 1.81 0.89 -2.36
N GLN A 104 2.12 1.68 -1.33
CA GLN A 104 2.87 2.93 -1.45
C GLN A 104 4.30 2.79 -0.92
N TYR A 105 5.27 3.22 -1.72
CA TYR A 105 6.69 3.15 -1.43
C TYR A 105 7.41 4.43 -1.89
N VAL A 106 8.12 5.08 -0.97
CA VAL A 106 9.01 6.21 -1.30
C VAL A 106 10.34 5.64 -1.80
N ILE A 107 10.66 5.95 -3.05
CA ILE A 107 11.92 5.55 -3.71
C ILE A 107 13.05 6.50 -3.29
N ARG A 108 12.77 7.82 -3.34
CA ARG A 108 13.73 8.88 -2.97
C ARG A 108 13.00 10.04 -2.31
N GLY A 109 13.63 10.62 -1.29
CA GLY A 109 13.04 11.68 -0.46
C GLY A 109 12.30 11.13 0.75
N LYS A 110 11.42 11.95 1.32
CA LYS A 110 10.55 11.60 2.45
C LYS A 110 9.22 12.34 2.32
N GLU A 111 8.14 11.69 2.72
CA GLU A 111 6.85 12.33 2.93
C GLU A 111 6.22 11.86 4.24
N GLN A 112 5.30 12.62 4.79
CA GLN A 112 4.40 12.09 5.81
C GLN A 112 3.14 11.53 5.14
N ILE A 113 2.66 10.43 5.72
CA ILE A 113 1.37 9.83 5.39
C ILE A 113 0.58 9.72 6.70
N ALA A 114 -0.64 10.27 6.71
CA ALA A 114 -1.54 10.05 7.83
C ALA A 114 -2.53 8.93 7.49
N VAL A 115 -2.92 8.14 8.50
CA VAL A 115 -3.82 6.98 8.36
C VAL A 115 -4.88 7.02 9.45
N ALA A 116 -6.12 6.72 9.10
CA ALA A 116 -7.23 6.55 10.03
C ALA A 116 -8.18 5.44 9.53
N PRO A 117 -8.90 4.76 10.44
CA PRO A 117 -9.98 3.86 10.04
C PRO A 117 -11.11 4.63 9.35
N ILE A 118 -11.66 4.10 8.26
CA ILE A 118 -12.78 4.73 7.54
C ILE A 118 -14.00 4.93 8.44
N SER A 119 -14.21 4.06 9.43
CA SER A 119 -15.31 4.15 10.40
C SER A 119 -15.27 5.39 11.29
N THR A 120 -14.10 6.07 11.38
CA THR A 120 -13.91 7.29 12.17
C THR A 120 -13.81 8.55 11.31
N ALA A 121 -13.91 8.41 10.00
CA ALA A 121 -13.78 9.50 9.04
C ALA A 121 -15.15 10.02 8.59
N THR A 122 -15.23 11.31 8.29
CA THR A 122 -16.42 11.96 7.74
C THR A 122 -16.22 12.21 6.26
N VAL A 123 -17.14 11.73 5.43
CA VAL A 123 -17.10 11.95 3.96
C VAL A 123 -17.26 13.41 3.64
N THR A 124 -16.35 13.98 2.86
CA THR A 124 -16.43 15.35 2.32
C THR A 124 -16.72 15.36 0.83
N LYS A 125 -16.34 14.29 0.11
CA LYS A 125 -16.67 14.09 -1.28
C LYS A 125 -17.03 12.61 -1.49
N LEU A 126 -18.23 12.38 -2.02
CA LEU A 126 -18.72 11.03 -2.32
C LEU A 126 -17.79 10.29 -3.27
N TYR A 127 -17.86 8.98 -3.21
CA TYR A 127 -17.07 8.10 -4.05
C TYR A 127 -17.33 8.35 -5.54
N ASP A 128 -16.24 8.60 -6.26
CA ASP A 128 -16.19 8.71 -7.71
C ASP A 128 -15.67 7.41 -8.32
N ALA A 129 -16.57 6.63 -8.91
CA ALA A 129 -16.23 5.31 -9.47
C ALA A 129 -15.24 5.39 -10.66
N ASN A 130 -15.18 6.53 -11.37
CA ASN A 130 -14.25 6.69 -12.49
C ASN A 130 -12.80 6.89 -12.02
N LYS A 131 -12.63 7.42 -10.81
CA LYS A 131 -11.32 7.69 -10.20
C LYS A 131 -10.97 6.70 -9.10
N ASP A 132 -11.93 5.86 -8.70
CA ASP A 132 -11.83 4.98 -7.54
C ASP A 132 -11.41 5.75 -6.28
N VAL A 133 -12.05 6.89 -5.98
CA VAL A 133 -11.69 7.72 -4.83
C VAL A 133 -12.89 8.35 -4.16
N ALA A 134 -12.89 8.34 -2.83
CA ALA A 134 -13.71 9.21 -1.99
C ALA A 134 -12.80 10.10 -1.13
N ASN A 135 -13.25 11.28 -0.71
CA ASN A 135 -12.48 12.15 0.15
C ASN A 135 -13.17 12.37 1.51
N TYR A 136 -12.34 12.66 2.50
CA TYR A 136 -12.76 12.71 3.90
C TYR A 136 -12.14 13.87 4.67
N THR A 137 -12.69 14.10 5.87
CA THR A 137 -11.97 14.66 7.01
C THR A 137 -11.79 13.54 8.02
N ALA A 138 -10.60 13.45 8.62
CA ALA A 138 -10.29 12.46 9.63
C ALA A 138 -9.24 12.98 10.62
N VAL A 139 -9.22 12.39 11.79
CA VAL A 139 -8.12 12.47 12.76
C VAL A 139 -7.38 11.14 12.72
N GLY A 140 -6.09 11.17 12.42
CA GLY A 140 -5.32 9.93 12.23
C GLY A 140 -3.91 10.04 12.75
N THR A 141 -3.17 8.93 12.63
CA THR A 141 -1.77 8.83 13.02
C THR A 141 -0.88 9.15 11.83
N PHE A 142 0.12 9.99 12.06
CA PHE A 142 1.10 10.37 11.05
C PHE A 142 2.32 9.47 11.11
N TYR A 143 2.78 9.05 9.95
CA TYR A 143 3.98 8.24 9.77
C TYR A 143 4.90 8.88 8.74
N THR A 144 6.21 8.75 8.93
CA THR A 144 7.18 9.14 7.90
C THR A 144 7.38 7.97 6.94
N ALA A 145 7.09 8.21 5.66
CA ALA A 145 7.40 7.29 4.59
C ALA A 145 8.76 7.66 3.98
N GLU A 146 9.65 6.68 3.95
CA GLU A 146 11.03 6.82 3.46
C GLU A 146 11.51 5.53 2.80
N PRO A 147 12.63 5.54 2.06
CA PRO A 147 13.17 4.35 1.42
C PRO A 147 13.35 3.17 2.38
N GLY A 148 13.09 1.96 1.89
CA GLY A 148 13.24 0.71 2.64
C GLY A 148 11.96 0.18 3.28
N THR A 149 10.89 0.99 3.38
CA THR A 149 9.62 0.57 4.01
C THR A 149 8.44 0.96 3.13
N PHE A 150 7.50 0.03 2.90
CA PHE A 150 6.28 0.29 2.15
C PHE A 150 5.03 0.16 3.03
N PHE A 151 3.97 0.85 2.62
CA PHE A 151 2.66 0.83 3.24
C PHE A 151 1.67 0.07 2.36
N LEU A 152 0.61 -0.45 2.99
CA LEU A 152 -0.58 -0.94 2.31
C LEU A 152 -1.78 -0.21 2.88
N PHE A 153 -2.64 0.31 1.99
CA PHE A 153 -3.90 0.93 2.36
C PHE A 153 -5.02 0.12 1.72
N PHE A 154 -5.87 -0.44 2.57
CA PHE A 154 -7.04 -1.23 2.18
C PHE A 154 -8.27 -0.33 2.08
N PRO A 155 -9.40 -0.80 1.52
CA PRO A 155 -10.63 -0.01 1.45
C PRO A 155 -11.13 0.53 2.80
N GLU A 156 -10.79 -0.14 3.90
CA GLU A 156 -11.14 0.27 5.26
C GLU A 156 -10.19 1.35 5.84
N ASP A 157 -9.11 1.68 5.12
CA ASP A 157 -8.15 2.70 5.52
C ASP A 157 -8.40 4.01 4.78
N VAL A 158 -8.62 5.08 5.53
CA VAL A 158 -8.52 6.43 4.99
C VAL A 158 -7.09 6.90 5.18
N HIS A 159 -6.44 7.35 4.09
CA HIS A 159 -5.06 7.79 4.13
C HIS A 159 -4.89 9.18 3.51
N ARG A 160 -3.86 9.90 3.95
CA ARG A 160 -3.53 11.26 3.50
C ARG A 160 -2.06 11.30 3.14
N PRO A 161 -1.71 10.99 1.89
CA PRO A 161 -0.34 10.94 1.41
C PRO A 161 0.16 12.32 0.94
N ASN A 162 1.42 12.35 0.51
CA ASN A 162 2.06 13.52 -0.10
C ASN A 162 2.27 14.72 0.85
N ILE A 163 2.27 14.53 2.16
CA ILE A 163 2.49 15.62 3.11
C ILE A 163 3.99 15.90 3.18
N LYS A 164 4.34 17.18 3.05
CA LYS A 164 5.73 17.64 3.04
C LYS A 164 6.45 17.33 4.34
N VAL A 165 7.71 16.95 4.20
CA VAL A 165 8.70 16.87 5.28
C VAL A 165 9.78 17.91 4.99
N ASP A 166 10.14 18.72 5.97
CA ASP A 166 11.18 19.75 5.81
C ASP A 166 12.48 19.16 5.30
N GLY A 167 13.08 19.84 4.31
CA GLY A 167 14.29 19.39 3.64
C GLY A 167 14.07 18.37 2.51
N PHE A 168 12.81 17.97 2.21
CA PHE A 168 12.46 17.04 1.14
C PHE A 168 11.33 17.61 0.27
N ASP A 169 11.67 18.58 -0.59
CA ASP A 169 10.67 19.26 -1.41
C ASP A 169 10.11 18.38 -2.53
N VAL A 170 10.92 17.49 -3.09
CA VAL A 170 10.52 16.57 -4.17
C VAL A 170 10.66 15.12 -3.69
N VAL A 171 9.63 14.34 -3.94
CA VAL A 171 9.59 12.91 -3.61
C VAL A 171 9.37 12.10 -4.88
N LYS A 172 10.27 11.12 -5.10
CA LYS A 172 10.03 10.05 -6.08
C LYS A 172 9.39 8.88 -5.37
N LYS A 173 8.23 8.44 -5.84
CA LYS A 173 7.50 7.31 -5.22
C LYS A 173 6.79 6.43 -6.22
N MET A 174 6.47 5.25 -5.76
CA MET A 174 5.69 4.25 -6.44
C MET A 174 4.41 3.98 -5.67
N VAL A 175 3.29 3.96 -6.37
CA VAL A 175 2.02 3.43 -5.88
C VAL A 175 1.62 2.27 -6.80
N ILE A 176 1.59 1.05 -6.27
CA ILE A 176 1.02 -0.08 -7.00
C ILE A 176 -0.45 -0.22 -6.58
N LYS A 177 -1.34 -0.10 -7.56
CA LYS A 177 -2.76 -0.39 -7.42
C LYS A 177 -2.95 -1.90 -7.62
N ILE A 178 -3.41 -2.58 -6.57
CA ILE A 178 -3.68 -4.03 -6.55
C ILE A 178 -5.18 -4.22 -6.38
N LYS A 179 -5.84 -4.87 -7.33
CA LYS A 179 -7.29 -5.05 -7.30
C LYS A 179 -7.73 -5.84 -6.08
N VAL A 180 -8.73 -5.33 -5.37
CA VAL A 180 -9.32 -6.00 -4.21
C VAL A 180 -9.91 -7.34 -4.63
N ALA A 181 -9.55 -8.42 -3.93
CA ALA A 181 -10.19 -9.71 -4.08
C ALA A 181 -11.59 -9.67 -3.44
N LYS A 182 -12.59 -10.03 -4.23
CA LYS A 182 -14.01 -10.12 -3.80
C LYS A 182 -14.37 -11.52 -3.38
#